data_6d28b178be63cc04512cee883c019be7
#
_entry.id   6d28b178be63cc04512cee883c019be7
#
_cell.length_a   1.000
_cell.length_b   1.000
_cell.length_c   1.000
_cell.angle_alpha   90.00
_cell.angle_beta   90.00
_cell.angle_gamma   90.00
#
_symmetry.space_group_name_H-M   'P 1'
#
loop_
_entity.id
_entity.type
_entity.pdbx_description
1 polymer ?
#
loop_
_entity_poly.entity_id
_entity_poly.type
_entity_poly.pdbx_seq_one_letter_code
_entity_poly.pdbx_strand_id
1 'polypeptide(L)'
;LTLIDEIRIHGTANPFWTFGGGTVLMLRYGHRMSKDIDIFVPNPQHLGYVNPRISDAASDITTDYEEHAEFVKLVLPDGEIDFVVSRNLTTPGFDEWTLMDHPVKVETAAEIVAKKMWHRGDRPTARDLFDLSLVIEREPDSLMAAGEFLIRHRETFLRILDEHRDFLLPRFNDIRTLGYAPSFDYCAGLATEFLRQFPKSAADRRSRPRP
;
A
#
# COMPACT_ATOMS: atom_id res chain seq x y z
N LEU A 1 2.24 16.97 9.09
CA LEU A 1 1.22 17.95 8.66
C LEU A 1 1.83 19.11 7.89
N THR A 2 3.03 19.60 8.25
CA THR A 2 3.73 20.70 7.57
C THR A 2 3.68 20.59 6.04
N LEU A 3 3.98 19.43 5.48
CA LEU A 3 3.95 19.21 4.02
C LEU A 3 2.53 19.25 3.43
N ILE A 4 1.51 18.86 4.18
CA ILE A 4 0.12 19.02 3.76
C ILE A 4 -0.28 20.50 3.75
N ASP A 5 0.26 21.29 4.68
CA ASP A 5 0.05 22.72 4.72
C ASP A 5 0.72 23.42 3.52
N GLU A 6 1.88 22.94 3.05
CA GLU A 6 2.48 23.41 1.79
C GLU A 6 1.54 23.21 0.58
N ILE A 7 0.93 22.04 0.47
CA ILE A 7 -0.08 21.78 -0.58
C ILE A 7 -1.28 22.73 -0.43
N ARG A 8 -1.69 23.03 0.82
CA ARG A 8 -2.81 23.92 1.10
C ARG A 8 -2.50 25.39 0.76
N ILE A 9 -1.30 25.84 1.06
CA ILE A 9 -0.88 27.25 0.87
C ILE A 9 -0.61 27.52 -0.60
N HIS A 10 0.11 26.62 -1.28
CA HIS A 10 0.63 26.86 -2.62
C HIS A 10 -0.15 26.17 -3.73
N GLY A 11 -0.97 25.18 -3.41
CA GLY A 11 -1.73 24.40 -4.37
C GLY A 11 -3.23 24.63 -4.25
N THR A 12 -3.90 23.86 -3.43
CA THR A 12 -5.36 23.86 -3.28
C THR A 12 -5.72 24.04 -1.81
N ALA A 13 -6.63 24.97 -1.51
CA ALA A 13 -7.02 25.33 -0.14
C ALA A 13 -7.56 24.15 0.68
N ASN A 14 -8.10 23.12 0.04
CA ASN A 14 -8.60 21.92 0.70
C ASN A 14 -8.14 20.65 -0.06
N PRO A 15 -6.86 20.27 0.04
CA PRO A 15 -6.33 19.13 -0.68
C PRO A 15 -6.95 17.83 -0.17
N PHE A 16 -7.40 16.97 -1.09
CA PHE A 16 -7.75 15.61 -0.74
C PHE A 16 -6.45 14.78 -0.62
N TRP A 17 -6.33 14.07 0.47
CA TRP A 17 -5.25 13.12 0.72
C TRP A 17 -5.69 12.04 1.71
N THR A 18 -5.04 10.89 1.69
CA THR A 18 -5.24 9.80 2.65
C THR A 18 -3.92 9.32 3.22
N PHE A 19 -3.94 8.89 4.47
CA PHE A 19 -2.84 8.18 5.11
C PHE A 19 -3.11 6.68 5.01
N GLY A 20 -2.16 5.92 4.45
CA GLY A 20 -2.34 4.51 4.17
C GLY A 20 -1.12 3.66 4.46
N GLY A 21 -0.95 2.61 3.67
CA GLY A 21 0.22 1.74 3.72
C GLY A 21 0.34 0.81 4.92
N GLY A 22 1.54 0.27 5.09
CA GLY A 22 1.82 -0.73 6.13
C GLY A 22 1.69 -0.19 7.54
N THR A 23 1.97 1.08 7.76
CA THR A 23 1.87 1.73 9.07
C THR A 23 0.41 1.87 9.52
N VAL A 24 -0.50 2.15 8.62
CA VAL A 24 -1.94 2.14 8.95
C VAL A 24 -2.41 0.75 9.34
N LEU A 25 -2.00 -0.30 8.62
CA LEU A 25 -2.32 -1.69 9.03
C LEU A 25 -1.73 -2.04 10.39
N MET A 26 -0.52 -1.55 10.71
CA MET A 26 0.07 -1.69 12.04
C MET A 26 -0.76 -0.99 13.11
N LEU A 27 -1.21 0.23 12.86
CA LEU A 27 -2.04 0.99 13.81
C LEU A 27 -3.42 0.35 14.02
N ARG A 28 -4.01 -0.26 12.97
CA ARG A 28 -5.30 -0.94 13.04
C ARG A 28 -5.22 -2.28 13.81
N TYR A 29 -4.18 -3.07 13.58
CA TYR A 29 -4.16 -4.49 13.97
C TYR A 29 -2.97 -4.90 14.82
N GLY A 30 -1.94 -4.09 14.95
CA GLY A 30 -0.73 -4.47 15.68
C GLY A 30 -0.05 -5.72 15.10
N HIS A 31 -0.06 -5.90 13.79
CA HIS A 31 0.37 -7.16 13.17
C HIS A 31 1.89 -7.26 13.00
N ARG A 32 2.53 -6.23 12.49
CA ARG A 32 3.98 -6.13 12.28
C ARG A 32 4.47 -4.70 12.42
N MET A 33 5.75 -4.52 12.67
CA MET A 33 6.37 -3.19 12.68
C MET A 33 6.37 -2.58 11.28
N SER A 34 6.01 -1.31 11.22
CA SER A 34 6.15 -0.42 10.07
C SER A 34 6.48 0.97 10.58
N LYS A 35 7.33 1.71 9.85
CA LYS A 35 7.79 3.04 10.24
C LYS A 35 7.52 4.09 9.16
N ASP A 36 7.26 3.64 7.95
CA ASP A 36 7.09 4.50 6.80
C ASP A 36 5.70 5.17 6.83
N ILE A 37 5.63 6.40 6.37
CA ILE A 37 4.40 7.18 6.28
C ILE A 37 4.01 7.30 4.81
N ASP A 38 2.99 6.57 4.41
CA ASP A 38 2.49 6.58 3.03
C ASP A 38 1.30 7.57 2.92
N ILE A 39 1.48 8.66 2.20
CA ILE A 39 0.45 9.68 1.91
C ILE A 39 0.04 9.56 0.44
N PHE A 40 -1.25 9.37 0.20
CA PHE A 40 -1.80 9.28 -1.14
C PHE A 40 -2.51 10.57 -1.53
N VAL A 41 -2.13 11.11 -2.69
CA VAL A 41 -2.72 12.32 -3.28
C VAL A 41 -3.22 12.02 -4.69
N PRO A 42 -4.45 12.44 -5.09
CA PRO A 42 -4.98 12.13 -6.42
C PRO A 42 -4.43 13.02 -7.54
N ASN A 43 -3.79 14.15 -7.17
CA ASN A 43 -3.29 15.14 -8.12
C ASN A 43 -1.75 15.13 -8.14
N PRO A 44 -1.11 14.77 -9.28
CA PRO A 44 0.34 14.74 -9.38
C PRO A 44 1.01 16.11 -9.17
N GLN A 45 0.30 17.21 -9.37
CA GLN A 45 0.83 18.56 -9.11
C GLN A 45 1.17 18.77 -7.62
N HIS A 46 0.52 18.02 -6.72
CA HIS A 46 0.81 18.11 -5.29
C HIS A 46 2.23 17.64 -4.94
N LEU A 47 2.84 16.78 -5.76
CA LEU A 47 4.22 16.33 -5.54
C LEU A 47 5.23 17.47 -5.58
N GLY A 48 5.00 18.52 -6.40
CA GLY A 48 5.88 19.67 -6.46
C GLY A 48 5.97 20.44 -5.15
N TYR A 49 4.90 20.49 -4.37
CA TYR A 49 4.85 21.23 -3.09
C TYR A 49 5.51 20.48 -1.93
N VAL A 50 5.79 19.20 -2.11
CA VAL A 50 6.43 18.34 -1.09
C VAL A 50 7.81 17.83 -1.52
N ASN A 51 8.32 18.34 -2.65
CA ASN A 51 9.61 17.95 -3.20
C ASN A 51 10.71 18.85 -2.64
N PRO A 52 11.77 18.31 -1.97
CA PRO A 52 12.85 19.10 -1.40
C PRO A 52 13.62 19.98 -2.40
N ARG A 53 13.56 19.64 -3.69
CA ARG A 53 14.17 20.45 -4.75
C ARG A 53 13.44 21.78 -4.98
N ILE A 54 12.16 21.87 -4.58
CA ILE A 54 11.29 23.01 -4.92
C ILE A 54 10.72 23.66 -3.66
N SER A 55 10.47 22.89 -2.60
CA SER A 55 9.85 23.32 -1.35
C SER A 55 10.89 23.45 -0.24
N ASP A 56 11.03 24.65 0.30
CA ASP A 56 11.91 24.92 1.44
C ASP A 56 11.48 24.09 2.66
N ALA A 57 10.17 24.02 2.93
CA ALA A 57 9.64 23.22 4.03
C ALA A 57 9.94 21.72 3.90
N ALA A 58 10.02 21.19 2.70
CA ALA A 58 10.42 19.79 2.47
C ALA A 58 11.94 19.62 2.63
N SER A 59 12.73 20.58 2.14
CA SER A 59 14.19 20.56 2.29
C SER A 59 14.65 20.75 3.74
N ASP A 60 13.89 21.46 4.57
CA ASP A 60 14.11 21.59 6.00
C ASP A 60 13.91 20.27 6.76
N ILE A 61 13.07 19.37 6.23
CA ILE A 61 12.87 18.02 6.79
C ILE A 61 14.03 17.10 6.40
N THR A 62 14.35 17.05 5.10
CA THR A 62 15.47 16.26 4.58
C THR A 62 15.84 16.71 3.17
N THR A 63 17.12 16.56 2.83
CA THR A 63 17.64 16.70 1.46
C THR A 63 17.92 15.34 0.81
N ASP A 64 17.70 14.24 1.53
CA ASP A 64 17.80 12.87 1.00
C ASP A 64 16.41 12.42 0.54
N TYR A 65 16.23 12.31 -0.78
CA TYR A 65 14.92 12.00 -1.38
C TYR A 65 15.04 11.31 -2.73
N GLU A 66 13.97 10.60 -3.09
CA GLU A 66 13.76 10.05 -4.43
C GLU A 66 12.59 10.76 -5.10
N GLU A 67 12.74 11.17 -6.36
CA GLU A 67 11.71 11.83 -7.15
C GLU A 67 11.36 11.01 -8.39
N HIS A 68 10.07 10.74 -8.57
CA HIS A 68 9.49 10.12 -9.75
C HIS A 68 8.22 10.85 -10.19
N ALA A 69 7.74 10.56 -11.41
CA ALA A 69 6.51 11.18 -11.92
C ALA A 69 5.26 10.90 -11.05
N GLU A 70 5.28 9.79 -10.31
CA GLU A 70 4.14 9.30 -9.54
C GLU A 70 4.37 9.33 -8.02
N PHE A 71 5.57 9.66 -7.55
CA PHE A 71 5.86 9.77 -6.13
C PHE A 71 7.06 10.66 -5.81
N VAL A 72 7.06 11.17 -4.58
CA VAL A 72 8.22 11.74 -3.92
C VAL A 72 8.39 11.02 -2.58
N LYS A 73 9.58 10.45 -2.37
CA LYS A 73 9.97 9.78 -1.14
C LYS A 73 10.98 10.64 -0.40
N LEU A 74 10.71 10.94 0.84
CA LEU A 74 11.62 11.64 1.75
C LEU A 74 12.27 10.61 2.67
N VAL A 75 13.60 10.51 2.63
CA VAL A 75 14.35 9.56 3.45
C VAL A 75 14.73 10.21 4.77
N LEU A 76 14.37 9.57 5.88
CA LEU A 76 14.64 10.02 7.24
C LEU A 76 15.49 8.97 7.98
N PRO A 77 16.19 9.33 9.06
CA PRO A 77 17.01 8.38 9.83
C PRO A 77 16.22 7.15 10.34
N ASP A 78 14.95 7.33 10.64
CA ASP A 78 14.12 6.30 11.27
C ASP A 78 13.00 5.73 10.39
N GLY A 79 12.88 6.14 9.13
CA GLY A 79 11.83 5.70 8.20
C GLY A 79 11.71 6.60 6.99
N GLU A 80 10.66 6.46 6.23
CA GLU A 80 10.42 7.21 5.00
C GLU A 80 9.06 7.91 5.06
N ILE A 81 8.91 9.03 4.33
CA ILE A 81 7.61 9.63 4.03
C ILE A 81 7.42 9.58 2.52
N ASP A 82 6.46 8.78 2.08
CA ASP A 82 6.12 8.62 0.68
C ASP A 82 4.87 9.42 0.33
N PHE A 83 4.99 10.38 -0.58
CA PHE A 83 3.86 11.01 -1.26
C PHE A 83 3.64 10.32 -2.59
N VAL A 84 2.54 9.59 -2.73
CA VAL A 84 2.25 8.76 -3.90
C VAL A 84 1.00 9.26 -4.61
N VAL A 85 1.06 9.42 -5.93
CA VAL A 85 -0.12 9.75 -6.73
C VAL A 85 -1.00 8.52 -6.87
N SER A 86 -2.12 8.53 -6.17
CA SER A 86 -3.13 7.48 -6.28
C SER A 86 -4.49 7.99 -5.83
N ARG A 87 -5.54 7.57 -6.53
CA ARG A 87 -6.92 7.75 -6.10
C ARG A 87 -7.36 6.56 -5.26
N ASN A 88 -8.44 6.73 -4.49
CA ASN A 88 -9.07 5.59 -3.84
C ASN A 88 -9.65 4.63 -4.88
N LEU A 89 -9.48 3.35 -4.63
CA LEU A 89 -9.98 2.25 -5.44
C LEU A 89 -11.31 1.71 -4.90
N THR A 90 -11.44 1.62 -3.58
CA THR A 90 -12.59 1.00 -2.91
C THR A 90 -13.60 2.05 -2.39
N THR A 91 -14.79 1.59 -2.02
CA THR A 91 -15.82 2.41 -1.37
C THR A 91 -16.43 1.64 -0.19
N PRO A 92 -16.23 2.13 1.07
CA PRO A 92 -15.40 3.28 1.44
C PRO A 92 -13.90 3.00 1.26
N GLY A 93 -13.15 4.02 0.83
CA GLY A 93 -11.69 3.92 0.70
C GLY A 93 -10.93 4.35 1.97
N PHE A 94 -11.59 5.07 2.88
CA PHE A 94 -11.00 5.57 4.11
C PHE A 94 -12.04 5.74 5.21
N ASP A 95 -11.54 5.79 6.46
CA ASP A 95 -12.25 6.22 7.66
C ASP A 95 -11.69 7.57 8.13
N GLU A 96 -12.43 8.33 8.91
CA GLU A 96 -11.93 9.53 9.55
C GLU A 96 -11.41 9.18 10.96
N TRP A 97 -10.13 9.46 11.21
CA TRP A 97 -9.49 9.31 12.50
C TRP A 97 -9.04 10.66 13.04
N THR A 98 -8.88 10.75 14.35
CA THR A 98 -8.18 11.87 14.98
C THR A 98 -6.77 11.41 15.34
N LEU A 99 -5.76 11.96 14.67
CA LEU A 99 -4.36 11.70 14.96
C LEU A 99 -3.70 13.00 15.43
N MET A 100 -3.14 13.00 16.64
CA MET A 100 -2.49 14.18 17.24
C MET A 100 -3.40 15.43 17.18
N ASP A 101 -4.67 15.29 17.53
CA ASP A 101 -5.72 16.33 17.52
C ASP A 101 -6.10 16.86 16.13
N HIS A 102 -5.70 16.18 15.06
CA HIS A 102 -6.07 16.53 13.69
C HIS A 102 -6.96 15.45 13.04
N PRO A 103 -8.02 15.85 12.31
CA PRO A 103 -8.80 14.91 11.51
C PRO A 103 -7.97 14.43 10.30
N VAL A 104 -7.85 13.12 10.15
CA VAL A 104 -7.08 12.48 9.09
C VAL A 104 -7.93 11.41 8.42
N LYS A 105 -7.96 11.41 7.09
CA LYS A 105 -8.55 10.32 6.30
C LYS A 105 -7.57 9.16 6.25
N VAL A 106 -7.91 8.07 6.94
CA VAL A 106 -7.06 6.89 7.09
C VAL A 106 -7.62 5.76 6.25
N GLU A 107 -6.84 5.23 5.31
CA GLU A 107 -7.30 4.18 4.40
C GLU A 107 -7.83 2.96 5.14
N THR A 108 -8.89 2.35 4.58
CA THR A 108 -9.38 1.06 5.04
C THR A 108 -8.37 -0.04 4.73
N ALA A 109 -8.42 -1.15 5.45
CA ALA A 109 -7.52 -2.26 5.18
C ALA A 109 -7.72 -2.84 3.76
N ALA A 110 -8.96 -2.91 3.30
CA ALA A 110 -9.28 -3.33 1.94
C ALA A 110 -8.70 -2.39 0.88
N GLU A 111 -8.74 -1.07 1.10
CA GLU A 111 -8.13 -0.08 0.21
C GLU A 111 -6.61 -0.26 0.10
N ILE A 112 -5.93 -0.42 1.25
CA ILE A 112 -4.48 -0.63 1.29
C ILE A 112 -4.08 -1.89 0.50
N VAL A 113 -4.77 -3.00 0.72
CA VAL A 113 -4.49 -4.25 0.02
C VAL A 113 -4.86 -4.14 -1.47
N ALA A 114 -6.00 -3.52 -1.80
CA ALA A 114 -6.40 -3.28 -3.18
C ALA A 114 -5.34 -2.49 -3.94
N LYS A 115 -4.82 -1.39 -3.38
CA LYS A 115 -3.74 -0.60 -3.98
C LYS A 115 -2.46 -1.42 -4.18
N LYS A 116 -2.05 -2.22 -3.19
CA LYS A 116 -0.88 -3.10 -3.32
C LYS A 116 -1.05 -4.09 -4.46
N MET A 117 -2.18 -4.78 -4.53
CA MET A 117 -2.47 -5.76 -5.58
C MET A 117 -2.60 -5.12 -6.96
N TRP A 118 -3.23 -3.94 -7.04
CA TRP A 118 -3.44 -3.21 -8.29
C TRP A 118 -2.16 -2.65 -8.89
N HIS A 119 -1.30 -2.01 -8.07
CA HIS A 119 -0.12 -1.29 -8.55
C HIS A 119 1.14 -2.15 -8.64
N ARG A 120 1.26 -3.17 -7.77
CA ARG A 120 2.47 -3.98 -7.66
C ARG A 120 2.24 -5.47 -7.43
N GLY A 121 1.05 -5.98 -7.71
CA GLY A 121 0.77 -7.41 -7.60
C GLY A 121 1.59 -8.29 -8.58
N ASP A 122 2.21 -7.68 -9.59
CA ASP A 122 3.16 -8.32 -10.53
C ASP A 122 4.60 -8.42 -9.99
N ARG A 123 4.90 -7.78 -8.85
CA ARG A 123 6.20 -7.80 -8.17
C ARG A 123 6.03 -7.76 -6.64
N PRO A 124 5.31 -8.75 -6.08
CA PRO A 124 4.97 -8.74 -4.66
C PRO A 124 6.20 -8.89 -3.78
N THR A 125 6.15 -8.23 -2.63
CA THR A 125 7.10 -8.42 -1.55
C THR A 125 6.57 -9.40 -0.51
N ALA A 126 7.45 -9.91 0.38
CA ALA A 126 7.04 -10.71 1.52
C ALA A 126 6.05 -9.98 2.44
N ARG A 127 6.21 -8.64 2.61
CA ARG A 127 5.28 -7.81 3.38
C ARG A 127 3.90 -7.74 2.73
N ASP A 128 3.80 -7.75 1.39
CA ASP A 128 2.51 -7.70 0.70
C ASP A 128 1.72 -8.98 0.90
N LEU A 129 2.39 -10.16 0.89
CA LEU A 129 1.76 -11.43 1.24
C LEU A 129 1.29 -11.42 2.71
N PHE A 130 2.14 -10.94 3.62
CA PHE A 130 1.84 -10.87 5.05
C PHE A 130 0.61 -9.98 5.33
N ASP A 131 0.59 -8.77 4.73
CA ASP A 131 -0.51 -7.82 4.88
C ASP A 131 -1.81 -8.32 4.23
N LEU A 132 -1.73 -8.94 3.03
CA LEU A 132 -2.88 -9.57 2.38
C LEU A 132 -3.49 -10.67 3.25
N SER A 133 -2.66 -11.55 3.80
CA SER A 133 -3.13 -12.66 4.65
C SER A 133 -3.82 -12.16 5.91
N LEU A 134 -3.27 -11.13 6.57
CA LEU A 134 -3.91 -10.49 7.70
C LEU A 134 -5.32 -9.98 7.35
N VAL A 135 -5.44 -9.26 6.22
CA VAL A 135 -6.73 -8.63 5.86
C VAL A 135 -7.74 -9.68 5.39
N ILE A 136 -7.32 -10.77 4.76
CA ILE A 136 -8.19 -11.92 4.48
C ILE A 136 -8.80 -12.48 5.77
N GLU A 137 -8.02 -12.62 6.84
CA GLU A 137 -8.53 -13.14 8.11
C GLU A 137 -9.40 -12.15 8.89
N ARG A 138 -9.11 -10.86 8.80
CA ARG A 138 -9.77 -9.83 9.62
C ARG A 138 -10.98 -9.21 8.96
N GLU A 139 -10.94 -9.01 7.66
CA GLU A 139 -11.97 -8.30 6.88
C GLU A 139 -12.26 -9.00 5.54
N PRO A 140 -12.57 -10.31 5.52
CA PRO A 140 -12.76 -11.06 4.27
C PRO A 140 -13.84 -10.46 3.39
N ASP A 141 -14.95 -10.00 3.96
CA ASP A 141 -16.09 -9.46 3.19
C ASP A 141 -15.74 -8.12 2.52
N SER A 142 -15.02 -7.22 3.22
CA SER A 142 -14.54 -5.95 2.66
C SER A 142 -13.56 -6.21 1.52
N LEU A 143 -12.70 -7.20 1.68
CA LEU A 143 -11.72 -7.56 0.67
C LEU A 143 -12.38 -8.28 -0.52
N MET A 144 -13.41 -9.09 -0.30
CA MET A 144 -14.22 -9.68 -1.38
C MET A 144 -14.91 -8.61 -2.21
N ALA A 145 -15.44 -7.56 -1.58
CA ALA A 145 -16.04 -6.43 -2.29
C ALA A 145 -15.04 -5.66 -3.16
N ALA A 146 -13.74 -5.67 -2.80
CA ALA A 146 -12.64 -5.06 -3.55
C ALA A 146 -12.08 -5.95 -4.67
N GLY A 147 -12.71 -7.08 -4.97
CA GLY A 147 -12.19 -8.16 -5.83
C GLY A 147 -11.69 -7.73 -7.20
N GLU A 148 -12.32 -6.76 -7.85
CA GLU A 148 -11.90 -6.26 -9.16
C GLU A 148 -10.46 -5.69 -9.14
N PHE A 149 -10.02 -5.12 -8.03
CA PHE A 149 -8.68 -4.56 -7.86
C PHE A 149 -7.63 -5.62 -7.49
N LEU A 150 -8.07 -6.78 -6.99
CA LEU A 150 -7.18 -7.87 -6.56
C LEU A 150 -6.75 -8.79 -7.71
N ILE A 151 -7.57 -8.88 -8.76
CA ILE A 151 -7.40 -9.90 -9.83
C ILE A 151 -6.50 -9.46 -10.97
N ARG A 152 -6.13 -8.17 -11.07
CA ARG A 152 -5.35 -7.64 -12.18
C ARG A 152 -4.04 -8.40 -12.43
N HIS A 153 -3.30 -8.68 -11.37
CA HIS A 153 -2.00 -9.35 -11.39
C HIS A 153 -2.02 -10.70 -10.68
N ARG A 154 -3.22 -11.25 -10.40
CA ARG A 154 -3.41 -12.46 -9.59
C ARG A 154 -2.53 -13.63 -10.01
N GLU A 155 -2.54 -13.99 -11.28
CA GLU A 155 -1.80 -15.16 -11.76
C GLU A 155 -0.29 -14.96 -11.60
N THR A 156 0.21 -13.74 -11.88
CA THR A 156 1.62 -13.40 -11.67
C THR A 156 1.98 -13.40 -10.20
N PHE A 157 1.11 -12.83 -9.35
CA PHE A 157 1.27 -12.84 -7.89
C PHE A 157 1.42 -14.26 -7.36
N LEU A 158 0.47 -15.15 -7.68
CA LEU A 158 0.47 -16.52 -7.21
C LEU A 158 1.67 -17.33 -7.75
N ARG A 159 2.03 -17.11 -9.00
CA ARG A 159 3.22 -17.74 -9.60
C ARG A 159 4.51 -17.31 -8.91
N ILE A 160 4.65 -16.01 -8.57
CA ILE A 160 5.83 -15.51 -7.86
C ILE A 160 5.92 -16.10 -6.44
N LEU A 161 4.80 -16.28 -5.74
CA LEU A 161 4.81 -16.92 -4.42
C LEU A 161 5.36 -18.35 -4.46
N ASP A 162 5.10 -19.08 -5.56
CA ASP A 162 5.58 -20.44 -5.77
C ASP A 162 7.03 -20.45 -6.31
N GLU A 163 7.27 -19.85 -7.47
CA GLU A 163 8.55 -19.88 -8.18
C GLU A 163 9.68 -19.12 -7.45
N HIS A 164 9.37 -18.05 -6.72
CA HIS A 164 10.34 -17.24 -6.00
C HIS A 164 10.30 -17.44 -4.48
N ARG A 165 9.78 -18.58 -4.03
CA ARG A 165 9.67 -18.93 -2.61
C ARG A 165 11.00 -18.78 -1.86
N ASP A 166 12.08 -19.28 -2.43
CA ASP A 166 13.41 -19.24 -1.79
C ASP A 166 13.93 -17.80 -1.60
N PHE A 167 13.47 -16.87 -2.43
CA PHE A 167 13.79 -15.45 -2.30
C PHE A 167 12.87 -14.73 -1.29
N LEU A 168 11.60 -15.10 -1.25
CA LEU A 168 10.59 -14.45 -0.40
C LEU A 168 10.63 -14.97 1.04
N LEU A 169 10.87 -16.27 1.26
CA LEU A 169 10.82 -16.90 2.57
C LEU A 169 11.79 -16.27 3.60
N PRO A 170 13.08 -16.04 3.29
CA PRO A 170 13.97 -15.35 4.24
C PRO A 170 13.44 -13.96 4.60
N ARG A 171 12.99 -13.19 3.62
CA ARG A 171 12.42 -11.84 3.81
C ARG A 171 11.12 -11.84 4.60
N PHE A 172 10.34 -12.91 4.48
CA PHE A 172 9.14 -13.12 5.27
C PHE A 172 9.48 -13.40 6.74
N ASN A 173 10.49 -14.23 6.98
CA ASN A 173 10.96 -14.55 8.32
C ASN A 173 11.65 -13.36 9.02
N ASP A 174 12.18 -12.42 8.25
CA ASP A 174 12.75 -11.15 8.75
C ASP A 174 11.69 -10.11 9.14
N ILE A 175 10.40 -10.36 8.84
CA ILE A 175 9.33 -9.44 9.25
C ILE A 175 9.26 -9.39 10.78
N ARG A 176 9.44 -8.21 11.32
CA ARG A 176 9.28 -7.98 12.77
C ARG A 176 7.79 -8.01 13.12
N THR A 177 7.33 -9.17 13.49
CA THR A 177 5.94 -9.41 13.91
C THR A 177 5.64 -8.79 15.27
N LEU A 178 4.36 -8.47 15.52
CA LEU A 178 3.82 -8.01 16.81
C LEU A 178 2.80 -9.01 17.33
N GLY A 179 1.52 -8.82 17.01
CA GLY A 179 0.42 -9.69 17.47
C GLY A 179 -0.04 -10.76 16.47
N TYR A 180 0.63 -10.85 15.29
CA TYR A 180 0.29 -11.77 14.21
C TYR A 180 1.57 -12.40 13.67
N ALA A 181 1.70 -13.72 13.73
CA ALA A 181 2.93 -14.44 13.37
C ALA A 181 2.66 -15.75 12.59
N PRO A 182 2.04 -15.69 11.42
CA PRO A 182 1.78 -16.86 10.57
C PRO A 182 3.04 -17.34 9.89
N SER A 183 3.04 -18.58 9.39
CA SER A 183 4.09 -19.06 8.50
C SER A 183 3.90 -18.56 7.06
N PHE A 184 4.98 -18.53 6.28
CA PHE A 184 4.91 -18.22 4.86
C PHE A 184 3.96 -19.15 4.11
N ASP A 185 4.06 -20.45 4.35
CA ASP A 185 3.24 -21.45 3.64
C ASP A 185 1.75 -21.32 3.97
N TYR A 186 1.43 -20.96 5.22
CA TYR A 186 0.06 -20.64 5.60
C TYR A 186 -0.45 -19.42 4.83
N CYS A 187 0.31 -18.33 4.80
CA CYS A 187 -0.07 -17.11 4.09
C CYS A 187 -0.22 -17.35 2.58
N ALA A 188 0.70 -18.09 1.98
CA ALA A 188 0.64 -18.42 0.55
C ALA A 188 -0.58 -19.30 0.21
N GLY A 189 -0.89 -20.28 1.06
CA GLY A 189 -2.10 -21.10 0.94
C GLY A 189 -3.38 -20.28 1.05
N LEU A 190 -3.48 -19.44 2.09
CA LEU A 190 -4.63 -18.57 2.35
C LEU A 190 -4.86 -17.58 1.20
N ALA A 191 -3.81 -16.90 0.74
CA ALA A 191 -3.88 -15.99 -0.40
C ALA A 191 -4.32 -16.71 -1.68
N THR A 192 -3.81 -17.93 -1.92
CA THR A 192 -4.16 -18.74 -3.08
C THR A 192 -5.64 -19.15 -3.04
N GLU A 193 -6.13 -19.63 -1.92
CA GLU A 193 -7.53 -20.03 -1.74
C GLU A 193 -8.45 -18.83 -1.93
N PHE A 194 -8.14 -17.70 -1.30
CA PHE A 194 -8.94 -16.49 -1.38
C PHE A 194 -8.99 -15.92 -2.80
N LEU A 195 -7.84 -15.72 -3.44
CA LEU A 195 -7.77 -15.11 -4.76
C LEU A 195 -8.39 -15.98 -5.85
N ARG A 196 -8.41 -17.31 -5.69
CA ARG A 196 -9.05 -18.24 -6.64
C ARG A 196 -10.58 -18.22 -6.60
N GLN A 197 -11.20 -17.61 -5.58
CA GLN A 197 -12.66 -17.46 -5.51
C GLN A 197 -13.17 -16.47 -6.58
N PHE A 198 -12.32 -15.54 -7.02
CA PHE A 198 -12.73 -14.60 -8.06
C PHE A 198 -12.70 -15.22 -9.46
N PRO A 199 -13.62 -14.80 -10.37
CA PRO A 199 -13.61 -15.25 -11.75
C PRO A 199 -12.30 -14.86 -12.45
N LYS A 200 -11.95 -15.59 -13.51
CA LYS A 200 -10.76 -15.27 -14.32
C LYS A 200 -10.90 -13.89 -14.94
N SER A 201 -9.87 -13.05 -14.80
CA SER A 201 -9.83 -11.73 -15.41
C SER A 201 -9.77 -11.82 -16.94
N ALA A 202 -10.08 -10.73 -17.64
CA ALA A 202 -9.91 -10.67 -19.09
C ALA A 202 -8.43 -10.78 -19.49
N ALA A 203 -7.49 -10.41 -18.62
CA ALA A 203 -6.05 -10.56 -18.84
C ALA A 203 -5.62 -12.03 -18.78
N ASP A 204 -6.18 -12.82 -17.85
CA ASP A 204 -5.90 -14.25 -17.71
C ASP A 204 -6.31 -15.06 -18.96
N ARG A 205 -7.29 -14.57 -19.73
CA ARG A 205 -7.78 -15.22 -20.97
C ARG A 205 -6.85 -15.03 -22.15
N ARG A 206 -5.96 -14.03 -22.12
CA ARG A 206 -5.03 -13.72 -23.24
C ARG A 206 -3.70 -14.44 -23.16
N SER A 207 -3.36 -15.04 -22.03
CA SER A 207 -2.07 -15.74 -21.79
C SER A 207 -2.05 -17.21 -22.23
N ARG A 208 -3.12 -17.74 -22.86
CA ARG A 208 -3.05 -19.07 -23.47
C ARG A 208 -2.28 -18.98 -24.79
N PRO A 209 -1.22 -19.79 -24.96
CA PRO A 209 -0.64 -19.96 -26.30
C PRO A 209 -1.75 -20.45 -27.24
N ARG A 210 -1.86 -19.84 -28.40
CA ARG A 210 -2.74 -20.36 -29.46
C ARG A 210 -2.19 -21.71 -29.90
N PRO A 211 -3.06 -22.72 -30.12
CA PRO A 211 -2.66 -24.06 -30.56
C PRO A 211 -1.92 -24.03 -31.87
#